data_960339761c482ba03961a97d472b9a47
#
_entry.id   960339761c482ba03961a97d472b9a47
#
_cell.length_a   1.000
_cell.length_b   1.000
_cell.length_c   1.000
_cell.angle_alpha   90.00
_cell.angle_beta   90.00
_cell.angle_gamma   90.00
#
_symmetry.space_group_name_H-M   'P 1'
#
loop_
_entity.id
_entity.type
_entity.pdbx_description
1 polymer ?
#
loop_
_entity_poly.entity_id
_entity_poly.type
_entity_poly.pdbx_seq_one_letter_code
_entity_poly.pdbx_strand_id
1 'polypeptide(L)'
;RSPSRGLGDVYKRQIHTHPSATGQLSDVDLSALLSMRFDAMCAVGVNAEGQPTSTQCAFLDQHASAGYVLTELLPARRLPQQDWLDHIQQADAAYLAEEEKLQKDHERAVLVGIESEESLDELEELAKTAGAETVLRVLQKRPSPDTAFCIGKGKAEELSLRCQAVQADLVIFDEVLSGVMQKNLEEVLHIKVVDRTALILDIFAARASTREGKLQVEMAQLKYRSQRLLGQGLVLSRLAGGIGTRGPGESKLEVNRRRIRERLTDLRRELDEMEKQRTLRRQSREKGGVPVVALVGYTNAGKSTLFNRLTGADVYVQDQLFATLDSVSRPVNLPHGTKALLVDTVGFIRKLPHEVVEAFHATLEEARLADVLVLVSDGADPQLLSRRHTVGEVLDSLGAVDAPRIDALNKCDLLSPSADVLPGALPISAATGQGLDELLTAIEDALDAGTEEVSLLVPFARYALTDKLRRLGSVFRRNTPPEGVVLRWRAEKANVDYALREGAVLLETERK
;
A
#
# COMPACT_ATOMS: atom_id res chain seq x y z
N ARG A 1 -17.79 15.52 15.45
CA ARG A 1 -17.14 15.55 16.80
C ARG A 1 -16.88 14.12 17.17
N SER A 2 -15.63 13.68 17.13
CA SER A 2 -15.17 12.47 17.81
C SER A 2 -15.63 12.54 19.27
N PRO A 3 -16.30 11.55 19.82
CA PRO A 3 -16.57 11.52 21.25
C PRO A 3 -15.26 11.15 21.96
N SER A 4 -14.54 12.16 22.43
CA SER A 4 -13.58 11.97 23.50
C SER A 4 -14.37 11.69 24.77
N ARG A 5 -14.82 10.48 24.97
CA ARG A 5 -15.32 10.00 26.26
C ARG A 5 -14.13 9.52 27.08
N GLY A 6 -13.49 10.48 27.72
CA GLY A 6 -12.60 10.27 28.83
C GLY A 6 -13.00 11.24 29.92
N LEU A 7 -13.47 10.73 31.06
CA LEU A 7 -13.82 11.43 32.29
C LEU A 7 -15.17 12.17 32.30
N GLY A 8 -16.22 11.49 32.76
CA GLY A 8 -17.49 12.02 33.16
C GLY A 8 -18.59 11.91 32.09
N ASP A 9 -19.42 10.91 32.20
CA ASP A 9 -20.60 10.70 31.35
C ASP A 9 -21.48 11.94 31.32
N VAL A 10 -21.44 12.70 30.21
CA VAL A 10 -22.35 13.84 29.98
C VAL A 10 -23.60 13.30 29.31
N TYR A 11 -24.65 13.04 30.10
CA TYR A 11 -25.96 12.68 29.59
C TYR A 11 -26.53 13.83 28.79
N LYS A 12 -26.94 13.58 27.53
CA LYS A 12 -27.62 14.54 26.68
C LYS A 12 -29.13 14.40 26.85
N ARG A 13 -29.74 15.24 27.63
CA ARG A 13 -31.18 15.24 27.89
C ARG A 13 -31.79 16.51 27.33
N GLN A 14 -32.91 16.39 26.62
CA GLN A 14 -33.70 17.55 26.18
C GLN A 14 -35.04 17.55 26.85
N ILE A 15 -35.36 18.68 27.50
CA ILE A 15 -36.71 18.95 28.07
C ILE A 15 -37.19 20.22 27.41
N HIS A 16 -38.39 20.17 26.85
CA HIS A 16 -39.04 21.34 26.25
C HIS A 16 -40.54 21.40 26.55
N THR A 17 -41.15 22.55 26.31
CA THR A 17 -42.56 22.76 26.58
C THR A 17 -43.36 22.86 25.29
N HIS A 18 -44.56 22.26 25.30
CA HIS A 18 -45.57 22.39 24.24
C HIS A 18 -46.68 23.34 24.64
N PRO A 19 -46.92 24.45 23.89
CA PRO A 19 -47.94 25.43 24.21
C PRO A 19 -49.35 24.92 23.91
N SER A 20 -49.52 23.73 23.35
CA SER A 20 -50.77 23.09 22.98
C SER A 20 -51.52 22.43 24.18
N ALA A 21 -51.09 22.67 25.41
CA ALA A 21 -51.57 22.03 26.62
C ALA A 21 -51.45 20.50 26.68
N THR A 22 -50.74 19.92 25.73
CA THR A 22 -50.41 18.48 25.75
C THR A 22 -48.88 18.28 25.76
N GLY A 23 -48.40 17.41 26.65
CA GLY A 23 -46.99 17.01 26.71
C GLY A 23 -46.68 15.79 25.84
N GLN A 24 -47.52 15.49 24.86
CA GLN A 24 -47.27 14.41 23.93
C GLN A 24 -46.10 14.77 22.99
N LEU A 25 -45.13 13.89 22.85
CA LEU A 25 -44.00 14.05 21.92
C LEU A 25 -44.49 13.95 20.48
N SER A 26 -44.03 14.84 19.62
CA SER A 26 -44.32 14.85 18.17
C SER A 26 -43.34 13.98 17.40
N ASP A 27 -43.68 13.64 16.15
CA ASP A 27 -42.76 12.92 15.24
C ASP A 27 -41.44 13.67 15.01
N VAL A 28 -41.49 15.02 15.09
CA VAL A 28 -40.29 15.87 14.99
C VAL A 28 -39.39 15.67 16.21
N ASP A 29 -39.96 15.57 17.39
CA ASP A 29 -39.25 15.34 18.65
C ASP A 29 -38.58 13.95 18.62
N LEU A 30 -39.34 12.94 18.21
CA LEU A 30 -38.85 11.57 18.11
C LEU A 30 -37.76 11.43 17.04
N SER A 31 -37.90 12.12 15.92
CA SER A 31 -36.85 12.20 14.91
C SER A 31 -35.59 12.90 15.43
N ALA A 32 -35.76 13.96 16.23
CA ALA A 32 -34.65 14.66 16.88
C ALA A 32 -33.96 13.79 17.94
N LEU A 33 -34.72 13.01 18.72
CA LEU A 33 -34.17 12.03 19.67
C LEU A 33 -33.23 11.05 18.97
N LEU A 34 -33.70 10.48 17.86
CA LEU A 34 -32.93 9.51 17.08
C LEU A 34 -31.69 10.13 16.37
N SER A 35 -31.91 11.26 15.65
CA SER A 35 -30.87 11.87 14.82
C SER A 35 -29.77 12.56 15.62
N MET A 36 -30.14 13.22 16.72
CA MET A 36 -29.20 13.91 17.62
C MET A 36 -28.68 13.00 18.74
N ARG A 37 -29.19 11.78 18.83
CA ARG A 37 -28.85 10.79 19.84
C ARG A 37 -28.90 11.35 21.25
N PHE A 38 -30.09 11.86 21.62
CA PHE A 38 -30.35 12.24 23.01
C PHE A 38 -30.63 10.98 23.83
N ASP A 39 -30.07 10.89 25.02
CA ASP A 39 -30.32 9.77 25.95
C ASP A 39 -31.80 9.76 26.39
N ALA A 40 -32.40 10.95 26.53
CA ALA A 40 -33.81 11.13 26.82
C ALA A 40 -34.35 12.44 26.26
N MET A 41 -35.59 12.42 25.81
CA MET A 41 -36.37 13.61 25.45
C MET A 41 -37.68 13.64 26.23
N CYS A 42 -38.04 14.79 26.76
CA CYS A 42 -39.25 14.97 27.54
C CYS A 42 -40.01 16.24 27.11
N ALA A 43 -41.28 16.10 26.75
CA ALA A 43 -42.16 17.22 26.48
C ALA A 43 -43.13 17.46 27.66
N VAL A 44 -43.31 18.72 28.01
CA VAL A 44 -44.25 19.16 29.05
C VAL A 44 -45.31 20.06 28.42
N GLY A 45 -46.57 19.66 28.45
CA GLY A 45 -47.68 20.46 28.01
C GLY A 45 -47.94 21.63 28.97
N VAL A 46 -48.14 22.83 28.42
CA VAL A 46 -48.41 24.05 29.22
C VAL A 46 -49.70 24.69 28.73
N ASN A 47 -50.61 25.01 29.65
CA ASN A 47 -51.87 25.70 29.34
C ASN A 47 -51.67 27.22 29.12
N ALA A 48 -52.75 27.94 28.76
CA ALA A 48 -52.68 29.35 28.48
C ALA A 48 -52.27 30.20 29.71
N GLU A 49 -52.43 29.65 30.92
CA GLU A 49 -52.07 30.31 32.18
C GLU A 49 -50.62 29.95 32.59
N GLY A 50 -49.85 29.21 31.72
CA GLY A 50 -48.47 28.84 32.00
C GLY A 50 -48.29 27.67 32.96
N GLN A 51 -49.38 26.93 33.29
CA GLN A 51 -49.34 25.81 34.22
C GLN A 51 -49.09 24.49 33.47
N PRO A 52 -48.24 23.59 33.99
CA PRO A 52 -48.00 22.32 33.37
C PRO A 52 -49.21 21.38 33.49
N THR A 53 -49.55 20.71 32.38
CA THR A 53 -50.75 19.86 32.25
C THR A 53 -50.40 18.36 32.22
N SER A 54 -49.54 17.98 31.28
CA SER A 54 -49.14 16.59 31.11
C SER A 54 -47.68 16.52 30.66
N THR A 55 -47.08 15.34 30.78
CA THR A 55 -45.68 15.06 30.32
C THR A 55 -45.59 13.70 29.70
N GLN A 56 -44.74 13.60 28.69
CA GLN A 56 -44.33 12.33 28.07
C GLN A 56 -42.83 12.34 27.83
N CYS A 57 -42.20 11.21 28.02
CA CYS A 57 -40.77 11.05 27.80
C CYS A 57 -40.50 9.90 26.82
N ALA A 58 -39.42 10.05 26.06
CA ALA A 58 -38.86 9.02 25.18
C ALA A 58 -37.41 8.76 25.55
N PHE A 59 -37.00 7.51 25.45
CA PHE A 59 -35.64 7.03 25.70
C PHE A 59 -35.16 6.24 24.49
N LEU A 60 -33.89 6.37 24.14
CA LEU A 60 -33.29 5.49 23.13
C LEU A 60 -33.30 4.03 23.61
N ASP A 61 -33.76 3.13 22.76
CA ASP A 61 -33.69 1.70 22.97
C ASP A 61 -33.47 0.99 21.62
N GLN A 62 -32.31 0.39 21.47
CA GLN A 62 -31.92 -0.33 20.23
C GLN A 62 -32.69 -1.63 20.02
N HIS A 63 -33.27 -2.19 21.09
CA HIS A 63 -34.06 -3.42 21.01
C HIS A 63 -35.53 -3.15 20.65
N ALA A 64 -35.95 -1.90 20.71
CA ALA A 64 -37.30 -1.49 20.29
C ALA A 64 -37.34 -1.35 18.75
N SER A 65 -38.40 -1.87 18.12
CA SER A 65 -38.60 -1.79 16.66
C SER A 65 -38.56 -0.35 16.08
N ALA A 66 -38.90 0.65 16.89
CA ALA A 66 -38.87 2.07 16.54
C ALA A 66 -37.56 2.77 16.94
N GLY A 67 -36.60 2.06 17.59
CA GLY A 67 -35.35 2.64 18.10
C GLY A 67 -35.51 3.46 19.39
N TYR A 68 -36.71 3.53 19.96
CA TYR A 68 -36.98 4.23 21.20
C TYR A 68 -38.18 3.62 21.95
N VAL A 69 -38.26 3.90 23.25
CA VAL A 69 -39.38 3.55 24.12
C VAL A 69 -40.05 4.84 24.60
N LEU A 70 -41.38 4.89 24.52
CA LEU A 70 -42.22 5.99 25.01
C LEU A 70 -42.83 5.65 26.37
N THR A 71 -42.83 6.64 27.27
CA THR A 71 -43.67 6.55 28.49
C THR A 71 -45.14 6.81 28.17
N GLU A 72 -46.02 6.38 29.05
CA GLU A 72 -47.41 6.85 29.00
C GLU A 72 -47.47 8.36 29.18
N LEU A 73 -48.54 9.01 28.64
CA LEU A 73 -48.81 10.41 28.87
C LEU A 73 -49.30 10.58 30.33
N LEU A 74 -48.48 11.20 31.16
CA LEU A 74 -48.72 11.34 32.57
C LEU A 74 -49.12 12.77 32.92
N PRO A 75 -49.98 13.01 33.98
CA PRO A 75 -50.14 14.34 34.52
C PRO A 75 -48.82 14.94 34.97
N ALA A 76 -48.57 16.22 34.69
CA ALA A 76 -47.26 16.88 34.90
C ALA A 76 -46.75 16.83 36.36
N ARG A 77 -47.59 16.51 37.32
CA ARG A 77 -47.22 16.29 38.73
C ARG A 77 -46.79 14.87 39.06
N ARG A 78 -46.90 13.95 38.10
CA ARG A 78 -46.45 12.55 38.22
C ARG A 78 -45.29 12.33 37.29
N LEU A 79 -44.10 12.23 37.84
CA LEU A 79 -42.95 11.71 37.08
C LEU A 79 -43.09 10.19 37.02
N PRO A 80 -42.71 9.56 35.88
CA PRO A 80 -42.68 8.11 35.80
C PRO A 80 -41.77 7.54 36.89
N GLN A 81 -42.27 6.52 37.61
CA GLN A 81 -41.51 5.83 38.66
C GLN A 81 -40.57 4.75 38.09
N GLN A 82 -40.13 4.86 36.85
CA GLN A 82 -39.20 3.94 36.23
C GLN A 82 -37.76 4.36 36.51
N ASP A 83 -36.87 3.38 36.68
CA ASP A 83 -35.45 3.58 36.84
C ASP A 83 -34.81 4.00 35.49
N TRP A 84 -34.98 5.30 35.19
CA TRP A 84 -34.51 5.94 33.95
C TRP A 84 -33.02 5.83 33.78
N LEU A 85 -32.27 5.80 34.89
CA LEU A 85 -30.83 5.61 34.88
C LEU A 85 -30.45 4.22 34.36
N ASP A 86 -31.21 3.21 34.74
CA ASP A 86 -30.93 1.85 34.29
C ASP A 86 -31.21 1.67 32.79
N HIS A 87 -32.30 2.28 32.27
CA HIS A 87 -32.56 2.28 30.83
C HIS A 87 -31.49 3.04 30.03
N ILE A 88 -31.06 4.20 30.52
CA ILE A 88 -29.98 4.97 29.86
C ILE A 88 -28.67 4.21 29.92
N GLN A 89 -28.35 3.58 31.06
CA GLN A 89 -27.12 2.80 31.20
C GLN A 89 -27.13 1.51 30.35
N GLN A 90 -28.28 0.86 30.21
CA GLN A 90 -28.40 -0.31 29.30
C GLN A 90 -28.31 0.09 27.85
N ALA A 91 -28.89 1.21 27.43
CA ALA A 91 -28.76 1.76 26.08
C ALA A 91 -27.31 2.17 25.78
N ASP A 92 -26.63 2.80 26.74
CA ASP A 92 -25.20 3.15 26.64
C ASP A 92 -24.32 1.92 26.58
N ALA A 93 -24.56 0.90 27.40
CA ALA A 93 -23.79 -0.35 27.39
C ALA A 93 -23.98 -1.12 26.08
N ALA A 94 -25.21 -1.19 25.55
CA ALA A 94 -25.49 -1.79 24.26
C ALA A 94 -24.79 -1.04 23.12
N TYR A 95 -24.82 0.30 23.16
CA TYR A 95 -24.13 1.14 22.19
C TYR A 95 -22.61 0.97 22.24
N LEU A 96 -22.00 0.96 23.42
CA LEU A 96 -20.57 0.76 23.59
C LEU A 96 -20.14 -0.64 23.11
N ALA A 97 -20.97 -1.66 23.35
CA ALA A 97 -20.71 -3.01 22.86
C ALA A 97 -20.82 -3.11 21.33
N GLU A 98 -21.70 -2.35 20.70
CA GLU A 98 -21.85 -2.25 19.25
C GLU A 98 -20.73 -1.40 18.64
N GLU A 99 -20.33 -0.29 19.28
CA GLU A 99 -19.19 0.52 18.90
C GLU A 99 -17.87 -0.23 19.05
N GLU A 100 -17.70 -1.04 20.10
CA GLU A 100 -16.55 -1.96 20.23
C GLU A 100 -16.55 -3.09 19.19
N LYS A 101 -17.71 -3.58 18.76
CA LYS A 101 -17.84 -4.51 17.64
C LYS A 101 -17.53 -3.82 16.30
N LEU A 102 -18.03 -2.62 16.07
CA LEU A 102 -17.78 -1.83 14.86
C LEU A 102 -16.31 -1.33 14.77
N GLN A 103 -15.69 -0.99 15.91
CA GLN A 103 -14.24 -0.66 15.95
C GLN A 103 -13.34 -1.88 15.72
N LYS A 104 -13.86 -3.10 15.86
CA LYS A 104 -13.09 -4.33 15.57
C LYS A 104 -13.09 -4.72 14.11
N ASP A 105 -14.02 -4.26 13.29
CA ASP A 105 -14.18 -4.89 12.00
C ASP A 105 -13.70 -4.10 10.78
N HIS A 106 -13.76 -2.81 10.62
CA HIS A 106 -13.11 -2.04 9.51
C HIS A 106 -13.58 -0.59 9.49
N GLU A 107 -12.67 0.37 9.19
CA GLU A 107 -13.05 1.77 8.91
C GLU A 107 -13.91 1.82 7.63
N ARG A 108 -15.08 2.46 7.69
CA ARG A 108 -16.02 2.59 6.57
C ARG A 108 -15.58 3.71 5.63
N ALA A 109 -15.11 3.36 4.45
CA ALA A 109 -14.52 4.28 3.50
C ALA A 109 -15.45 4.62 2.33
N VAL A 110 -15.50 5.89 1.96
CA VAL A 110 -16.05 6.35 0.68
C VAL A 110 -14.91 6.61 -0.28
N LEU A 111 -14.94 6.00 -1.47
CA LEU A 111 -13.93 6.17 -2.50
C LEU A 111 -14.35 7.24 -3.49
N VAL A 112 -13.44 8.14 -3.83
CA VAL A 112 -13.68 9.25 -4.77
C VAL A 112 -12.60 9.27 -5.85
N GLY A 113 -13.01 9.23 -7.11
CA GLY A 113 -12.14 9.33 -8.27
C GLY A 113 -12.64 10.33 -9.30
N ILE A 114 -11.73 10.81 -10.15
CA ILE A 114 -12.08 11.72 -11.26
C ILE A 114 -11.73 11.17 -12.63
N GLU A 115 -11.03 10.04 -12.73
CA GLU A 115 -10.49 9.50 -13.97
C GLU A 115 -11.38 8.38 -14.54
N SER A 116 -11.39 7.22 -13.92
CA SER A 116 -12.06 6.02 -14.45
C SER A 116 -12.54 5.07 -13.36
N GLU A 117 -13.42 4.15 -13.70
CA GLU A 117 -13.87 3.08 -12.79
C GLU A 117 -12.72 2.11 -12.47
N GLU A 118 -11.86 1.81 -13.45
CA GLU A 118 -10.71 0.93 -13.24
C GLU A 118 -9.73 1.49 -12.20
N SER A 119 -9.59 2.83 -12.13
CA SER A 119 -8.77 3.47 -11.09
C SER A 119 -9.42 3.35 -9.71
N LEU A 120 -10.75 3.40 -9.65
CA LEU A 120 -11.52 3.17 -8.42
C LEU A 120 -11.50 1.70 -7.98
N ASP A 121 -11.50 0.74 -8.92
CA ASP A 121 -11.36 -0.69 -8.60
C ASP A 121 -10.01 -0.94 -7.89
N GLU A 122 -8.94 -0.35 -8.41
CA GLU A 122 -7.62 -0.46 -7.79
C GLU A 122 -7.55 0.25 -6.43
N LEU A 123 -8.20 1.42 -6.30
CA LEU A 123 -8.30 2.13 -5.02
C LEU A 123 -9.07 1.31 -3.98
N GLU A 124 -10.10 0.58 -4.39
CA GLU A 124 -10.86 -0.33 -3.52
C GLU A 124 -10.00 -1.48 -2.99
N GLU A 125 -9.20 -2.10 -3.86
CA GLU A 125 -8.24 -3.12 -3.45
C GLU A 125 -7.17 -2.56 -2.48
N LEU A 126 -6.73 -1.32 -2.68
CA LEU A 126 -5.84 -0.63 -1.73
C LEU A 126 -6.54 -0.39 -0.39
N ALA A 127 -7.78 0.12 -0.39
CA ALA A 127 -8.55 0.37 0.82
C ALA A 127 -8.76 -0.92 1.61
N LYS A 128 -9.15 -2.01 0.93
CA LYS A 128 -9.29 -3.34 1.52
C LYS A 128 -7.96 -3.85 2.12
N THR A 129 -6.85 -3.62 1.42
CA THR A 129 -5.51 -4.00 1.91
C THR A 129 -5.12 -3.22 3.16
N ALA A 130 -5.55 -1.96 3.28
CA ALA A 130 -5.36 -1.14 4.47
C ALA A 130 -6.33 -1.46 5.62
N GLY A 131 -7.30 -2.36 5.40
CA GLY A 131 -8.30 -2.75 6.41
C GLY A 131 -9.54 -1.87 6.43
N ALA A 132 -9.82 -1.09 5.37
CA ALA A 132 -11.02 -0.29 5.24
C ALA A 132 -12.10 -1.04 4.42
N GLU A 133 -13.37 -0.85 4.78
CA GLU A 133 -14.53 -1.35 4.06
C GLU A 133 -15.09 -0.27 3.14
N THR A 134 -15.17 -0.53 1.84
CA THR A 134 -15.77 0.40 0.88
C THR A 134 -17.28 0.38 0.98
N VAL A 135 -17.87 1.47 1.46
CA VAL A 135 -19.34 1.61 1.61
C VAL A 135 -19.99 2.41 0.48
N LEU A 136 -19.21 3.22 -0.24
CA LEU A 136 -19.69 4.01 -1.37
C LEU A 136 -18.55 4.34 -2.33
N ARG A 137 -18.85 4.32 -3.63
CA ARG A 137 -17.93 4.76 -4.70
C ARG A 137 -18.54 5.96 -5.41
N VAL A 138 -17.71 6.98 -5.69
CA VAL A 138 -18.12 8.21 -6.37
C VAL A 138 -17.11 8.51 -7.48
N LEU A 139 -17.53 8.36 -8.72
CA LEU A 139 -16.75 8.77 -9.89
C LEU A 139 -17.32 10.09 -10.44
N GLN A 140 -16.46 11.08 -10.59
CA GLN A 140 -16.78 12.32 -11.30
C GLN A 140 -15.76 12.55 -12.41
N LYS A 141 -16.03 12.10 -13.62
CA LYS A 141 -15.12 12.27 -14.74
C LYS A 141 -14.81 13.75 -14.98
N ARG A 142 -13.53 14.11 -14.84
CA ARG A 142 -13.01 15.47 -15.07
C ARG A 142 -11.64 15.38 -15.76
N PRO A 143 -11.33 16.33 -16.66
CA PRO A 143 -10.02 16.36 -17.33
C PRO A 143 -8.87 16.76 -16.39
N SER A 144 -9.19 17.45 -15.27
CA SER A 144 -8.22 17.85 -14.25
C SER A 144 -8.92 18.05 -12.89
N PRO A 145 -8.21 17.84 -11.78
CA PRO A 145 -8.75 18.11 -10.46
C PRO A 145 -9.00 19.61 -10.25
N ASP A 146 -10.04 19.93 -9.47
CA ASP A 146 -10.29 21.30 -9.01
C ASP A 146 -9.20 21.72 -8.01
N THR A 147 -8.71 22.95 -8.13
CA THR A 147 -7.57 23.44 -7.34
C THR A 147 -7.86 23.59 -5.83
N ALA A 148 -9.13 23.72 -5.46
CA ALA A 148 -9.55 23.94 -4.07
C ALA A 148 -10.16 22.69 -3.41
N PHE A 149 -10.89 21.86 -4.17
CA PHE A 149 -11.68 20.73 -3.64
C PHE A 149 -11.51 19.43 -4.41
N CYS A 150 -10.61 19.34 -5.38
CA CYS A 150 -10.45 18.19 -6.28
C CYS A 150 -11.69 17.92 -7.16
N ILE A 151 -12.87 17.68 -6.55
CA ILE A 151 -14.16 17.43 -7.22
C ILE A 151 -15.01 18.69 -7.39
N GLY A 152 -14.56 19.85 -6.88
CA GLY A 152 -15.32 21.10 -6.84
C GLY A 152 -16.27 21.19 -5.63
N LYS A 153 -16.56 22.44 -5.20
CA LYS A 153 -17.27 22.73 -3.94
C LYS A 153 -18.66 22.10 -3.87
N GLY A 154 -19.49 22.29 -4.90
CA GLY A 154 -20.87 21.76 -4.89
C GLY A 154 -20.91 20.22 -4.82
N LYS A 155 -19.95 19.53 -5.47
CA LYS A 155 -19.85 18.07 -5.36
C LYS A 155 -19.34 17.62 -4.01
N ALA A 156 -18.47 18.41 -3.35
CA ALA A 156 -18.02 18.14 -2.00
C ALA A 156 -19.17 18.28 -0.98
N GLU A 157 -20.06 19.28 -1.16
CA GLU A 157 -21.26 19.44 -0.33
C GLU A 157 -22.25 18.27 -0.52
N GLU A 158 -22.49 17.81 -1.77
CA GLU A 158 -23.28 16.61 -2.05
C GLU A 158 -22.66 15.37 -1.41
N LEU A 159 -21.34 15.22 -1.54
CA LEU A 159 -20.58 14.11 -0.96
C LEU A 159 -20.72 14.07 0.57
N SER A 160 -20.73 15.23 1.25
CA SER A 160 -20.94 15.32 2.69
C SER A 160 -22.24 14.67 3.13
N LEU A 161 -23.34 14.96 2.42
CA LEU A 161 -24.65 14.35 2.72
C LEU A 161 -24.64 12.83 2.49
N ARG A 162 -23.98 12.38 1.42
CA ARG A 162 -23.84 10.94 1.14
C ARG A 162 -23.02 10.22 2.21
N CYS A 163 -21.89 10.81 2.64
CA CYS A 163 -21.06 10.27 3.71
C CYS A 163 -21.83 10.11 5.02
N GLN A 164 -22.67 11.10 5.37
CA GLN A 164 -23.53 11.01 6.55
C GLN A 164 -24.57 9.88 6.41
N ALA A 165 -25.21 9.76 5.24
CA ALA A 165 -26.20 8.73 4.99
C ALA A 165 -25.64 7.30 5.11
N VAL A 166 -24.39 7.08 4.67
CA VAL A 166 -23.71 5.78 4.77
C VAL A 166 -22.86 5.64 6.03
N GLN A 167 -22.88 6.61 6.94
CA GLN A 167 -22.08 6.63 8.18
C GLN A 167 -20.59 6.32 7.91
N ALA A 168 -19.99 7.02 6.96
CA ALA A 168 -18.59 6.84 6.60
C ALA A 168 -17.67 7.45 7.67
N ASP A 169 -16.56 6.75 7.97
CA ASP A 169 -15.51 7.20 8.89
C ASP A 169 -14.45 8.04 8.18
N LEU A 170 -14.19 7.74 6.89
CA LEU A 170 -13.21 8.44 6.08
C LEU A 170 -13.61 8.50 4.61
N VAL A 171 -13.00 9.45 3.90
CA VAL A 171 -13.07 9.53 2.42
C VAL A 171 -11.68 9.36 1.85
N ILE A 172 -11.54 8.48 0.87
CA ILE A 172 -10.28 8.20 0.18
C ILE A 172 -10.37 8.72 -1.24
N PHE A 173 -9.48 9.63 -1.60
CA PHE A 173 -9.36 10.19 -2.96
C PHE A 173 -8.30 9.45 -3.76
N ASP A 174 -8.62 9.12 -5.00
CA ASP A 174 -7.69 8.49 -5.95
C ASP A 174 -6.59 9.45 -6.42
N GLU A 175 -6.86 10.75 -6.38
CA GLU A 175 -5.91 11.80 -6.76
C GLU A 175 -5.06 12.26 -5.57
N VAL A 176 -3.84 12.71 -5.88
CA VAL A 176 -2.98 13.36 -4.88
C VAL A 176 -3.58 14.70 -4.47
N LEU A 177 -3.85 14.87 -3.20
CA LEU A 177 -4.43 16.10 -2.67
C LEU A 177 -3.32 17.04 -2.16
N SER A 178 -3.43 18.34 -2.48
CA SER A 178 -2.63 19.35 -1.80
C SER A 178 -3.12 19.53 -0.35
N GLY A 179 -2.27 20.07 0.54
CA GLY A 179 -2.67 20.35 1.92
C GLY A 179 -3.85 21.33 2.04
N VAL A 180 -4.05 22.19 1.02
CA VAL A 180 -5.20 23.12 0.95
C VAL A 180 -6.47 22.36 0.56
N MET A 181 -6.41 21.51 -0.47
CA MET A 181 -7.54 20.68 -0.88
C MET A 181 -8.03 19.79 0.25
N GLN A 182 -7.10 19.10 0.92
CA GLN A 182 -7.43 18.23 2.04
C GLN A 182 -8.15 18.99 3.15
N LYS A 183 -7.60 20.13 3.57
CA LYS A 183 -8.20 20.96 4.60
C LYS A 183 -9.61 21.43 4.22
N ASN A 184 -9.78 21.94 2.99
CA ASN A 184 -11.09 22.42 2.51
C ASN A 184 -12.10 21.27 2.46
N LEU A 185 -11.68 20.07 2.04
CA LEU A 185 -12.54 18.89 2.02
C LEU A 185 -12.90 18.44 3.43
N GLU A 186 -11.96 18.37 4.37
CA GLU A 186 -12.23 18.03 5.77
C GLU A 186 -13.17 19.04 6.46
N GLU A 187 -13.06 20.35 6.11
CA GLU A 187 -13.97 21.37 6.61
C GLU A 187 -15.43 21.22 6.10
N VAL A 188 -15.62 20.72 4.86
CA VAL A 188 -16.96 20.49 4.28
C VAL A 188 -17.51 19.12 4.66
N LEU A 189 -16.68 18.09 4.64
CA LEU A 189 -17.11 16.71 4.87
C LEU A 189 -17.25 16.37 6.36
N HIS A 190 -16.55 17.08 7.25
CA HIS A 190 -16.48 16.85 8.69
C HIS A 190 -15.98 15.45 9.10
N ILE A 191 -15.32 14.75 8.19
CA ILE A 191 -14.69 13.44 8.41
C ILE A 191 -13.26 13.46 7.86
N LYS A 192 -12.46 12.45 8.22
CA LYS A 192 -11.07 12.30 7.79
C LYS A 192 -11.00 12.16 6.27
N VAL A 193 -10.08 12.89 5.63
CA VAL A 193 -9.81 12.79 4.20
C VAL A 193 -8.40 12.26 4.00
N VAL A 194 -8.29 11.19 3.22
CA VAL A 194 -7.05 10.51 2.87
C VAL A 194 -6.91 10.51 1.36
N ASP A 195 -5.71 10.63 0.83
CA ASP A 195 -5.46 10.43 -0.59
C ASP A 195 -4.74 9.10 -0.84
N ARG A 196 -4.64 8.73 -2.12
CA ARG A 196 -3.98 7.50 -2.56
C ARG A 196 -2.55 7.38 -2.01
N THR A 197 -1.79 8.48 -1.95
CA THR A 197 -0.42 8.47 -1.42
C THR A 197 -0.37 8.11 0.06
N ALA A 198 -1.22 8.73 0.88
CA ALA A 198 -1.30 8.42 2.29
C ALA A 198 -1.73 6.97 2.53
N LEU A 199 -2.72 6.49 1.76
CA LEU A 199 -3.19 5.11 1.85
C LEU A 199 -2.08 4.09 1.55
N ILE A 200 -1.31 4.30 0.47
CA ILE A 200 -0.16 3.45 0.13
C ILE A 200 0.91 3.49 1.23
N LEU A 201 1.21 4.67 1.79
CA LEU A 201 2.17 4.81 2.87
C LEU A 201 1.72 4.11 4.17
N ASP A 202 0.42 4.09 4.45
CA ASP A 202 -0.14 3.38 5.60
C ASP A 202 -0.05 1.85 5.40
N ILE A 203 -0.34 1.34 4.19
CA ILE A 203 -0.12 -0.08 3.84
C ILE A 203 1.36 -0.45 4.02
N PHE A 204 2.27 0.39 3.56
CA PHE A 204 3.70 0.14 3.69
C PHE A 204 4.17 0.18 5.14
N ALA A 205 3.64 1.08 5.96
CA ALA A 205 3.94 1.14 7.39
C ALA A 205 3.53 -0.15 8.12
N ALA A 206 2.40 -0.73 7.72
CA ALA A 206 1.94 -2.01 8.27
C ALA A 206 2.76 -3.22 7.79
N ARG A 207 3.35 -3.15 6.58
CA ARG A 207 4.07 -4.26 5.95
C ARG A 207 5.59 -4.24 6.16
N ALA A 208 6.19 -3.08 6.46
CA ALA A 208 7.64 -2.96 6.68
C ALA A 208 8.09 -3.82 7.86
N SER A 209 8.82 -4.90 7.58
CA SER A 209 9.33 -5.83 8.57
C SER A 209 10.79 -5.55 8.91
N THR A 210 11.61 -5.18 7.93
CA THR A 210 13.03 -4.91 8.09
C THR A 210 13.29 -3.53 8.69
N ARG A 211 14.45 -3.35 9.31
CA ARG A 211 14.89 -2.03 9.79
C ARG A 211 14.98 -1.03 8.64
N GLU A 212 15.49 -1.45 7.50
CA GLU A 212 15.65 -0.61 6.32
C GLU A 212 14.28 -0.17 5.77
N GLY A 213 13.35 -1.11 5.56
CA GLY A 213 11.98 -0.81 5.13
C GLY A 213 11.26 0.16 6.07
N LYS A 214 11.40 -0.01 7.39
CA LYS A 214 10.81 0.93 8.37
C LYS A 214 11.38 2.34 8.26
N LEU A 215 12.70 2.48 8.08
CA LEU A 215 13.34 3.80 7.90
C LEU A 215 12.91 4.45 6.58
N GLN A 216 12.78 3.67 5.51
CA GLN A 216 12.31 4.14 4.20
C GLN A 216 10.87 4.64 4.27
N VAL A 217 9.98 3.88 4.91
CA VAL A 217 8.58 4.26 5.11
C VAL A 217 8.47 5.52 5.97
N GLU A 218 9.22 5.59 7.09
CA GLU A 218 9.24 6.78 7.94
C GLU A 218 9.71 8.02 7.15
N MET A 219 10.74 7.86 6.32
CA MET A 219 11.23 8.94 5.47
C MET A 219 10.17 9.41 4.47
N ALA A 220 9.48 8.49 3.79
CA ALA A 220 8.42 8.80 2.85
C ALA A 220 7.25 9.52 3.53
N GLN A 221 6.79 9.02 4.68
CA GLN A 221 5.74 9.65 5.48
C GLN A 221 6.09 11.06 5.92
N LEU A 222 7.35 11.29 6.35
CA LEU A 222 7.81 12.62 6.76
C LEU A 222 7.93 13.58 5.58
N LYS A 223 8.39 13.12 4.40
CA LYS A 223 8.40 13.93 3.17
C LYS A 223 6.98 14.35 2.77
N TYR A 224 6.07 13.38 2.71
CA TYR A 224 4.66 13.61 2.43
C TYR A 224 4.01 14.62 3.39
N ARG A 225 4.22 14.47 4.71
CA ARG A 225 3.73 15.42 5.72
C ARG A 225 4.37 16.80 5.57
N SER A 226 5.67 16.87 5.25
CA SER A 226 6.40 18.14 5.08
C SER A 226 5.84 18.98 3.94
N GLN A 227 5.52 18.36 2.81
CA GLN A 227 4.93 19.06 1.65
C GLN A 227 3.55 19.64 1.98
N ARG A 228 2.73 18.93 2.74
CA ARG A 228 1.40 19.39 3.17
C ARG A 228 1.44 20.54 4.15
N LEU A 229 2.42 20.55 5.07
CA LEU A 229 2.65 21.67 5.96
C LEU A 229 3.09 22.94 5.23
N LEU A 230 3.74 22.83 4.06
CA LEU A 230 4.09 23.96 3.21
C LEU A 230 2.85 24.65 2.62
N GLY A 231 1.87 23.88 2.15
CA GLY A 231 0.59 24.40 1.63
C GLY A 231 -0.24 25.13 2.69
N GLN A 232 -0.31 24.60 3.90
CA GLN A 232 -1.06 25.21 5.01
C GLN A 232 -0.43 26.51 5.52
N GLY A 233 0.88 26.64 5.51
CA GLY A 233 1.60 27.83 6.01
C GLY A 233 1.39 29.08 5.15
N LEU A 234 1.23 28.94 3.85
CA LEU A 234 0.97 30.07 2.93
C LEU A 234 -0.44 30.66 3.13
N VAL A 235 -1.42 29.83 3.48
CA VAL A 235 -2.79 30.28 3.73
C VAL A 235 -2.89 30.96 5.10
N LEU A 236 -2.28 30.37 6.14
CA LEU A 236 -2.27 30.96 7.49
C LEU A 236 -1.46 32.26 7.55
N SER A 237 -0.38 32.40 6.79
CA SER A 237 0.40 33.63 6.74
C SER A 237 -0.32 34.77 6.01
N ARG A 238 -1.21 34.47 5.06
CA ARG A 238 -2.08 35.47 4.40
C ARG A 238 -3.23 35.93 5.28
N LEU A 239 -3.76 35.06 6.15
CA LEU A 239 -4.86 35.37 7.08
C LEU A 239 -4.38 36.06 8.36
N ALA A 240 -3.14 35.79 8.80
CA ALA A 240 -2.57 36.33 10.04
C ALA A 240 -1.57 37.50 9.85
N GLY A 241 -1.38 38.00 8.64
CA GLY A 241 -0.28 38.86 8.27
C GLY A 241 -0.62 40.37 8.23
N GLY A 242 -1.06 40.96 9.32
CA GLY A 242 -0.92 42.43 9.52
C GLY A 242 0.51 42.79 9.91
N ILE A 243 1.03 43.95 9.42
CA ILE A 243 2.28 44.54 9.87
C ILE A 243 2.19 44.76 11.39
N GLY A 244 3.03 44.08 12.19
CA GLY A 244 3.06 44.24 13.64
C GLY A 244 2.69 43.02 14.49
N THR A 245 2.31 41.90 13.91
CA THR A 245 1.91 40.66 14.66
C THR A 245 3.02 39.62 14.78
N ARG A 246 4.22 39.87 14.29
CA ARG A 246 5.38 38.96 14.42
C ARG A 246 6.10 39.24 15.76
N GLY A 247 5.82 38.40 16.74
CA GLY A 247 6.64 38.31 17.95
C GLY A 247 7.96 37.56 17.68
N PRO A 248 9.01 37.71 18.55
CA PRO A 248 10.33 37.10 18.37
C PRO A 248 10.37 35.58 18.69
N GLY A 249 9.26 34.84 18.51
CA GLY A 249 9.18 33.39 18.73
C GLY A 249 8.86 32.63 17.43
N GLU A 250 9.50 31.46 17.24
CA GLU A 250 9.14 30.52 16.16
C GLU A 250 7.68 30.08 16.30
N SER A 251 6.94 30.10 15.21
CA SER A 251 5.58 29.53 15.18
C SER A 251 5.63 28.00 15.41
N LYS A 252 4.57 27.42 15.99
CA LYS A 252 4.47 25.95 16.14
C LYS A 252 4.74 25.20 14.82
N LEU A 253 4.40 25.83 13.71
CA LEU A 253 4.57 25.31 12.37
C LEU A 253 6.04 25.28 11.94
N GLU A 254 6.82 26.32 12.29
CA GLU A 254 8.27 26.40 12.04
C GLU A 254 9.04 25.39 12.89
N VAL A 255 8.67 25.23 14.16
CA VAL A 255 9.25 24.21 15.04
C VAL A 255 9.00 22.80 14.49
N ASN A 256 7.78 22.49 14.05
CA ASN A 256 7.47 21.20 13.46
C ASN A 256 8.26 20.96 12.16
N ARG A 257 8.37 21.97 11.29
CA ARG A 257 9.18 21.87 10.06
C ARG A 257 10.65 21.62 10.35
N ARG A 258 11.20 22.27 11.36
CA ARG A 258 12.60 22.07 11.78
C ARG A 258 12.80 20.63 12.24
N ARG A 259 11.95 20.13 13.14
CA ARG A 259 12.02 18.75 13.64
C ARG A 259 11.90 17.71 12.50
N ILE A 260 11.01 17.92 11.54
CA ILE A 260 10.88 17.02 10.38
C ILE A 260 12.17 17.06 9.54
N ARG A 261 12.76 18.22 9.28
CA ARG A 261 14.02 18.32 8.53
C ARG A 261 15.20 17.64 9.23
N GLU A 262 15.33 17.86 10.53
CA GLU A 262 16.35 17.21 11.37
C GLU A 262 16.18 15.67 11.27
N ARG A 263 14.98 15.17 11.49
CA ARG A 263 14.70 13.73 11.39
C ARG A 263 14.96 13.15 10.00
N LEU A 264 14.57 13.87 8.93
CA LEU A 264 14.88 13.47 7.56
C LEU A 264 16.39 13.38 7.29
N THR A 265 17.18 14.28 7.89
CA THR A 265 18.64 14.25 7.77
C THR A 265 19.24 13.03 8.47
N ASP A 266 18.75 12.71 9.66
CA ASP A 266 19.19 11.52 10.41
C ASP A 266 18.82 10.23 9.67
N LEU A 267 17.58 10.12 9.16
CA LEU A 267 17.14 8.96 8.39
C LEU A 267 17.97 8.75 7.11
N ARG A 268 18.29 9.82 6.39
CA ARG A 268 19.17 9.72 5.21
C ARG A 268 20.54 9.16 5.59
N ARG A 269 21.15 9.68 6.65
CA ARG A 269 22.44 9.17 7.11
C ARG A 269 22.39 7.68 7.47
N GLU A 270 21.34 7.24 8.19
CA GLU A 270 21.18 5.81 8.53
C GLU A 270 21.01 4.95 7.27
N LEU A 271 20.21 5.39 6.29
CA LEU A 271 20.01 4.68 5.04
C LEU A 271 21.29 4.62 4.18
N ASP A 272 22.05 5.71 4.09
CA ASP A 272 23.34 5.76 3.37
C ASP A 272 24.37 4.78 3.98
N GLU A 273 24.39 4.62 5.29
CA GLU A 273 25.24 3.63 5.95
C GLU A 273 24.84 2.20 5.59
N MET A 274 23.54 1.91 5.53
CA MET A 274 23.02 0.59 5.14
C MET A 274 23.31 0.29 3.66
N GLU A 275 23.17 1.28 2.78
CA GLU A 275 23.50 1.16 1.36
C GLU A 275 24.98 0.83 1.13
N LYS A 276 25.89 1.48 1.85
CA LYS A 276 27.33 1.16 1.80
C LYS A 276 27.58 -0.30 2.17
N GLN A 277 26.95 -0.80 3.22
CA GLN A 277 27.10 -2.19 3.65
C GLN A 277 26.55 -3.17 2.58
N ARG A 278 25.43 -2.81 1.95
CA ARG A 278 24.83 -3.59 0.87
C ARG A 278 25.74 -3.65 -0.36
N THR A 279 26.32 -2.51 -0.75
CA THR A 279 27.27 -2.42 -1.86
C THR A 279 28.49 -3.30 -1.62
N LEU A 280 29.05 -3.32 -0.42
CA LEU A 280 30.17 -4.20 -0.07
C LEU A 280 29.79 -5.69 -0.15
N ARG A 281 28.61 -6.07 0.32
CA ARG A 281 28.12 -7.46 0.21
C ARG A 281 27.89 -7.86 -1.26
N ARG A 282 27.40 -6.91 -2.08
CA ARG A 282 27.20 -7.12 -3.51
C ARG A 282 28.53 -7.32 -4.23
N GLN A 283 29.53 -6.46 -4.03
CA GLN A 283 30.87 -6.64 -4.60
C GLN A 283 31.50 -7.99 -4.21
N SER A 284 31.22 -8.49 -3.00
CA SER A 284 31.65 -9.82 -2.58
C SER A 284 30.92 -10.94 -3.34
N ARG A 285 29.62 -10.75 -3.68
CA ARG A 285 28.83 -11.71 -4.50
C ARG A 285 29.26 -11.70 -5.95
N GLU A 286 29.47 -10.53 -6.55
CA GLU A 286 29.97 -10.36 -7.92
C GLU A 286 31.33 -11.10 -8.11
N LYS A 287 32.20 -11.01 -7.10
CA LYS A 287 33.47 -11.83 -7.09
C LYS A 287 33.20 -13.33 -7.00
N GLY A 288 32.05 -13.75 -6.52
CA GLY A 288 31.61 -15.14 -6.45
C GLY A 288 30.95 -15.65 -7.75
N GLY A 289 30.68 -14.79 -8.73
CA GLY A 289 30.08 -15.15 -10.02
C GLY A 289 28.69 -15.72 -9.95
N VAL A 290 27.87 -15.36 -8.90
CA VAL A 290 26.50 -15.82 -8.79
C VAL A 290 25.56 -14.78 -9.43
N PRO A 291 24.90 -15.10 -10.56
CA PRO A 291 24.02 -14.18 -11.25
C PRO A 291 22.73 -13.91 -10.43
N VAL A 292 22.16 -12.73 -10.65
CA VAL A 292 20.95 -12.24 -9.98
C VAL A 292 19.79 -12.21 -10.96
N VAL A 293 18.67 -12.83 -10.60
CA VAL A 293 17.42 -12.85 -11.35
C VAL A 293 16.35 -12.15 -10.53
N ALA A 294 15.78 -11.05 -11.03
CA ALA A 294 14.75 -10.33 -10.31
C ALA A 294 13.35 -10.60 -10.88
N LEU A 295 12.41 -10.95 -10.00
CA LEU A 295 11.00 -11.03 -10.34
C LEU A 295 10.39 -9.64 -10.23
N VAL A 296 9.89 -9.12 -11.34
CA VAL A 296 9.25 -7.80 -11.42
C VAL A 296 7.85 -7.95 -12.01
N GLY A 297 6.95 -7.03 -11.70
CA GLY A 297 5.59 -7.09 -12.20
C GLY A 297 4.61 -6.35 -11.31
N TYR A 298 3.38 -6.27 -11.77
CA TYR A 298 2.32 -5.56 -11.06
C TYR A 298 2.02 -6.20 -9.69
N THR A 299 1.41 -5.44 -8.77
CA THR A 299 0.90 -6.01 -7.51
C THR A 299 -0.08 -7.13 -7.81
N ASN A 300 -0.07 -8.17 -6.97
CA ASN A 300 -0.95 -9.34 -7.10
C ASN A 300 -0.77 -10.18 -8.40
N ALA A 301 0.30 -9.98 -9.17
CA ALA A 301 0.62 -10.83 -10.34
C ALA A 301 1.13 -12.24 -9.96
N GLY A 302 1.35 -12.50 -8.67
CA GLY A 302 1.82 -13.80 -8.15
C GLY A 302 3.34 -13.95 -8.06
N LYS A 303 4.12 -12.85 -8.00
CA LYS A 303 5.59 -12.87 -7.87
C LYS A 303 6.06 -13.66 -6.65
N SER A 304 5.52 -13.36 -5.47
CA SER A 304 5.93 -14.01 -4.21
C SER A 304 5.49 -15.48 -4.17
N THR A 305 4.37 -15.84 -4.80
CA THR A 305 3.96 -17.24 -5.00
C THR A 305 4.96 -17.98 -5.88
N LEU A 306 5.35 -17.36 -7.00
CA LEU A 306 6.37 -17.89 -7.91
C LEU A 306 7.72 -18.04 -7.21
N PHE A 307 8.14 -17.03 -6.46
CA PHE A 307 9.36 -17.04 -5.67
C PHE A 307 9.39 -18.24 -4.69
N ASN A 308 8.32 -18.41 -3.90
CA ASN A 308 8.22 -19.52 -2.95
C ASN A 308 8.29 -20.87 -3.64
N ARG A 309 7.61 -21.01 -4.78
CA ARG A 309 7.56 -22.26 -5.53
C ARG A 309 8.91 -22.63 -6.10
N LEU A 310 9.68 -21.67 -6.63
CA LEU A 310 11.00 -21.92 -7.23
C LEU A 310 12.10 -22.13 -6.18
N THR A 311 11.99 -21.47 -5.01
CA THR A 311 13.05 -21.50 -3.99
C THR A 311 12.76 -22.46 -2.84
N GLY A 312 11.55 -23.01 -2.73
CA GLY A 312 11.11 -23.77 -1.57
C GLY A 312 11.02 -22.93 -0.28
N ALA A 313 10.99 -21.60 -0.41
CA ALA A 313 10.84 -20.69 0.72
C ALA A 313 9.37 -20.60 1.17
N ASP A 314 9.17 -20.15 2.39
CA ASP A 314 7.85 -19.90 2.97
C ASP A 314 7.70 -18.40 3.26
N VAL A 315 7.82 -17.58 2.20
CA VAL A 315 7.57 -16.15 2.29
C VAL A 315 6.06 -15.94 2.36
N TYR A 316 5.64 -15.06 3.24
CA TYR A 316 4.22 -14.75 3.43
C TYR A 316 3.56 -14.28 2.11
N VAL A 317 2.57 -15.02 1.66
CA VAL A 317 1.80 -14.71 0.45
C VAL A 317 0.34 -14.49 0.86
N GLN A 318 -0.19 -13.34 0.49
CA GLN A 318 -1.62 -13.05 0.59
C GLN A 318 -2.14 -12.53 -0.74
N ASP A 319 -3.42 -12.76 -1.02
CA ASP A 319 -4.15 -12.14 -2.13
C ASP A 319 -4.50 -10.68 -1.79
N GLN A 320 -3.46 -9.88 -1.60
CA GLN A 320 -3.51 -8.47 -1.22
C GLN A 320 -2.41 -7.70 -1.95
N LEU A 321 -2.68 -6.43 -2.24
CA LEU A 321 -1.69 -5.54 -2.84
C LEU A 321 -0.50 -5.34 -1.88
N PHE A 322 0.72 -5.26 -2.43
CA PHE A 322 1.94 -5.07 -1.67
C PHE A 322 2.18 -6.13 -0.56
N ALA A 323 1.90 -7.41 -0.87
CA ALA A 323 2.18 -8.51 0.06
C ALA A 323 3.68 -8.56 0.43
N THR A 324 4.57 -8.24 -0.51
CA THR A 324 6.02 -8.11 -0.31
C THR A 324 6.40 -6.63 -0.43
N LEU A 325 7.01 -6.08 0.64
CA LEU A 325 7.58 -4.73 0.66
C LEU A 325 9.10 -4.77 0.72
N ASP A 326 9.66 -5.61 1.57
CA ASP A 326 11.10 -5.82 1.69
C ASP A 326 11.53 -6.85 0.64
N SER A 327 12.59 -6.57 -0.14
CA SER A 327 13.12 -7.53 -1.11
C SER A 327 13.66 -8.77 -0.40
N VAL A 328 13.26 -9.94 -0.88
CA VAL A 328 13.73 -11.23 -0.36
C VAL A 328 14.54 -11.91 -1.44
N SER A 329 15.75 -12.41 -1.10
CA SER A 329 16.61 -13.13 -2.02
C SER A 329 16.91 -14.54 -1.54
N ARG A 330 16.89 -15.53 -2.46
CA ARG A 330 17.20 -16.93 -2.17
C ARG A 330 17.92 -17.55 -3.37
N PRO A 331 18.85 -18.48 -3.11
CA PRO A 331 19.47 -19.24 -4.17
C PRO A 331 18.46 -20.19 -4.84
N VAL A 332 18.52 -20.28 -6.15
CA VAL A 332 17.80 -21.25 -6.99
C VAL A 332 18.80 -22.04 -7.83
N ASN A 333 18.54 -23.32 -8.03
CA ASN A 333 19.34 -24.15 -8.94
C ASN A 333 18.64 -24.16 -10.30
N LEU A 334 19.38 -23.81 -11.35
CA LEU A 334 18.90 -23.86 -12.74
C LEU A 334 19.13 -25.28 -13.32
N PRO A 335 18.44 -25.65 -14.41
CA PRO A 335 18.40 -27.01 -14.94
C PRO A 335 19.77 -27.62 -15.24
N HIS A 336 20.71 -26.83 -15.76
CA HIS A 336 22.06 -27.31 -16.11
C HIS A 336 23.09 -27.17 -14.96
N GLY A 337 22.59 -26.84 -13.73
CA GLY A 337 23.40 -26.82 -12.51
C GLY A 337 24.00 -25.46 -12.15
N THR A 338 23.73 -24.43 -12.93
CA THR A 338 24.06 -23.04 -12.57
C THR A 338 23.24 -22.61 -11.36
N LYS A 339 23.88 -21.94 -10.40
CA LYS A 339 23.20 -21.34 -9.25
C LYS A 339 22.95 -19.86 -9.51
N ALA A 340 21.72 -19.44 -9.40
CA ALA A 340 21.34 -18.03 -9.46
C ALA A 340 20.73 -17.57 -8.13
N LEU A 341 20.80 -16.27 -7.88
CA LEU A 341 20.10 -15.63 -6.77
C LEU A 341 18.78 -15.06 -7.29
N LEU A 342 17.68 -15.68 -6.91
CA LEU A 342 16.34 -15.16 -7.22
C LEU A 342 15.95 -14.09 -6.22
N VAL A 343 15.42 -12.96 -6.69
CA VAL A 343 15.01 -11.82 -5.87
C VAL A 343 13.55 -11.52 -6.13
N ASP A 344 12.72 -11.54 -5.07
CA ASP A 344 11.34 -11.02 -5.11
C ASP A 344 11.35 -9.52 -4.84
N THR A 345 10.69 -8.74 -5.71
CA THR A 345 10.64 -7.28 -5.60
C THR A 345 9.25 -6.78 -5.23
N VAL A 346 9.18 -5.53 -4.79
CA VAL A 346 7.90 -4.85 -4.54
C VAL A 346 7.06 -4.82 -5.83
N GLY A 347 5.77 -5.10 -5.71
CA GLY A 347 4.86 -4.99 -6.84
C GLY A 347 4.63 -3.54 -7.27
N PHE A 348 4.57 -3.32 -8.59
CA PHE A 348 4.21 -2.02 -9.14
C PHE A 348 2.69 -1.78 -9.11
N ILE A 349 2.30 -0.52 -9.14
CA ILE A 349 0.92 -0.06 -9.15
C ILE A 349 0.81 1.19 -10.02
N ARG A 350 -0.38 1.49 -10.54
CA ARG A 350 -0.63 2.75 -11.25
C ARG A 350 -0.45 3.94 -10.32
N LYS A 351 -0.05 5.08 -10.87
CA LYS A 351 0.11 6.34 -10.12
C LYS A 351 0.96 6.17 -8.85
N LEU A 352 2.07 5.40 -8.94
CA LEU A 352 2.99 5.27 -7.81
C LEU A 352 3.56 6.65 -7.46
N PRO A 353 3.35 7.16 -6.22
CA PRO A 353 3.81 8.49 -5.85
C PRO A 353 5.34 8.60 -5.90
N HIS A 354 5.86 9.75 -6.34
CA HIS A 354 7.31 9.98 -6.41
C HIS A 354 8.01 9.81 -5.07
N GLU A 355 7.37 10.20 -3.97
CA GLU A 355 7.88 10.06 -2.61
C GLU A 355 8.07 8.58 -2.23
N VAL A 356 7.20 7.73 -2.74
CA VAL A 356 7.27 6.28 -2.55
C VAL A 356 8.37 5.69 -3.41
N VAL A 357 8.45 6.05 -4.70
CA VAL A 357 9.53 5.60 -5.61
C VAL A 357 10.89 5.97 -5.04
N GLU A 358 11.06 7.22 -4.59
CA GLU A 358 12.33 7.70 -4.01
C GLU A 358 12.69 6.97 -2.71
N ALA A 359 11.71 6.69 -1.85
CA ALA A 359 11.94 5.97 -0.61
C ALA A 359 12.34 4.51 -0.84
N PHE A 360 11.74 3.87 -1.84
CA PHE A 360 12.00 2.47 -2.19
C PHE A 360 13.01 2.28 -3.32
N HIS A 361 13.73 3.35 -3.70
CA HIS A 361 14.76 3.28 -4.74
C HIS A 361 15.73 2.12 -4.50
N ALA A 362 16.10 1.88 -3.25
CA ALA A 362 17.01 0.81 -2.86
C ALA A 362 16.44 -0.61 -3.09
N THR A 363 15.14 -0.80 -2.90
CA THR A 363 14.45 -2.08 -3.16
C THR A 363 14.26 -2.28 -4.67
N LEU A 364 13.99 -1.20 -5.39
CA LEU A 364 13.86 -1.19 -6.85
C LEU A 364 15.23 -1.27 -7.54
N GLU A 365 16.30 -0.89 -6.86
CA GLU A 365 17.69 -1.02 -7.34
C GLU A 365 18.09 -2.48 -7.59
N GLU A 366 17.56 -3.42 -6.82
CA GLU A 366 17.80 -4.86 -7.08
C GLU A 366 17.27 -5.29 -8.46
N ALA A 367 16.17 -4.71 -8.93
CA ALA A 367 15.69 -4.95 -10.31
C ALA A 367 16.60 -4.30 -11.35
N ARG A 368 17.11 -3.07 -11.09
CA ARG A 368 18.03 -2.36 -12.01
C ARG A 368 19.35 -3.09 -12.20
N LEU A 369 19.79 -3.80 -11.19
CA LEU A 369 21.11 -4.44 -11.11
C LEU A 369 21.04 -5.95 -11.32
N ALA A 370 19.88 -6.47 -11.68
CA ALA A 370 19.72 -7.88 -12.02
C ALA A 370 20.33 -8.20 -13.39
N ASP A 371 20.90 -9.40 -13.51
CA ASP A 371 21.44 -9.93 -14.76
C ASP A 371 20.31 -10.37 -15.71
N VAL A 372 19.13 -10.77 -15.15
CA VAL A 372 17.92 -11.11 -15.90
C VAL A 372 16.69 -10.59 -15.14
N LEU A 373 15.73 -10.02 -15.86
CA LEU A 373 14.41 -9.61 -15.35
C LEU A 373 13.35 -10.60 -15.80
N VAL A 374 12.57 -11.14 -14.85
CA VAL A 374 11.37 -11.94 -15.14
C VAL A 374 10.14 -11.06 -14.91
N LEU A 375 9.49 -10.68 -15.99
CA LEU A 375 8.26 -9.87 -15.98
C LEU A 375 7.07 -10.78 -15.71
N VAL A 376 6.59 -10.80 -14.49
CA VAL A 376 5.43 -11.61 -14.08
C VAL A 376 4.15 -10.81 -14.30
N SER A 377 3.29 -11.31 -15.17
CA SER A 377 1.99 -10.71 -15.48
C SER A 377 0.86 -11.69 -15.15
N ASP A 378 -0.28 -11.18 -14.68
CA ASP A 378 -1.47 -11.98 -14.41
C ASP A 378 -2.22 -12.23 -15.73
N GLY A 379 -2.26 -13.48 -16.19
CA GLY A 379 -2.94 -13.86 -17.43
C GLY A 379 -4.46 -13.74 -17.38
N ALA A 380 -5.06 -13.84 -16.20
CA ALA A 380 -6.50 -13.72 -16.00
C ALA A 380 -6.98 -12.26 -15.87
N ASP A 381 -6.05 -11.29 -15.85
CA ASP A 381 -6.38 -9.88 -15.67
C ASP A 381 -6.89 -9.23 -16.96
N PRO A 382 -8.11 -8.67 -16.99
CA PRO A 382 -8.63 -7.96 -18.15
C PRO A 382 -7.78 -6.74 -18.56
N GLN A 383 -7.01 -6.18 -17.63
CA GLN A 383 -6.15 -5.01 -17.83
C GLN A 383 -4.67 -5.36 -18.07
N LEU A 384 -4.36 -6.61 -18.40
CA LEU A 384 -3.02 -7.14 -18.57
C LEU A 384 -2.09 -6.20 -19.38
N LEU A 385 -2.52 -5.72 -20.54
CA LEU A 385 -1.71 -4.86 -21.41
C LEU A 385 -1.41 -3.50 -20.78
N SER A 386 -2.39 -2.88 -20.14
CA SER A 386 -2.23 -1.59 -19.47
C SER A 386 -1.28 -1.70 -18.26
N ARG A 387 -1.46 -2.75 -17.44
CA ARG A 387 -0.59 -3.00 -16.29
C ARG A 387 0.84 -3.33 -16.68
N ARG A 388 1.01 -4.12 -17.75
CA ARG A 388 2.32 -4.41 -18.32
C ARG A 388 3.01 -3.15 -18.83
N HIS A 389 2.27 -2.26 -19.49
CA HIS A 389 2.81 -0.97 -19.94
C HIS A 389 3.31 -0.13 -18.76
N THR A 390 2.52 -0.01 -17.68
CA THR A 390 2.92 0.69 -16.46
C THR A 390 4.20 0.11 -15.85
N VAL A 391 4.33 -1.23 -15.80
CA VAL A 391 5.57 -1.89 -15.32
C VAL A 391 6.76 -1.51 -16.20
N GLY A 392 6.57 -1.48 -17.53
CA GLY A 392 7.59 -1.07 -18.49
C GLY A 392 8.08 0.36 -18.25
N GLU A 393 7.15 1.32 -18.12
CA GLU A 393 7.47 2.73 -17.84
C GLU A 393 8.28 2.90 -16.53
N VAL A 394 7.91 2.17 -15.48
CA VAL A 394 8.64 2.22 -14.21
C VAL A 394 10.04 1.63 -14.36
N LEU A 395 10.22 0.48 -15.02
CA LEU A 395 11.53 -0.11 -15.27
C LEU A 395 12.43 0.80 -16.11
N ASP A 396 11.87 1.46 -17.11
CA ASP A 396 12.60 2.42 -17.96
C ASP A 396 13.02 3.65 -17.14
N SER A 397 12.15 4.16 -16.26
CA SER A 397 12.46 5.27 -15.34
C SER A 397 13.56 4.93 -14.33
N LEU A 398 13.70 3.67 -13.97
CA LEU A 398 14.74 3.15 -13.08
C LEU A 398 16.08 2.90 -13.81
N GLY A 399 16.10 2.99 -15.14
CA GLY A 399 17.27 2.68 -15.97
C GLY A 399 17.57 1.18 -16.05
N ALA A 400 16.59 0.31 -15.87
CA ALA A 400 16.71 -1.14 -16.03
C ALA A 400 16.49 -1.56 -17.50
N VAL A 401 17.20 -0.91 -18.44
CA VAL A 401 16.96 -1.04 -19.88
C VAL A 401 17.79 -2.17 -20.49
N ASP A 402 18.98 -2.41 -19.95
CA ASP A 402 19.99 -3.28 -20.57
C ASP A 402 19.84 -4.77 -20.22
N ALA A 403 19.14 -5.10 -19.13
CA ALA A 403 18.96 -6.49 -18.71
C ALA A 403 17.99 -7.25 -19.62
N PRO A 404 18.31 -8.51 -20.01
CA PRO A 404 17.38 -9.38 -20.71
C PRO A 404 16.07 -9.52 -19.95
N ARG A 405 14.94 -9.42 -20.66
CA ARG A 405 13.60 -9.50 -20.08
C ARG A 405 12.91 -10.78 -20.55
N ILE A 406 12.40 -11.57 -19.61
CA ILE A 406 11.58 -12.76 -19.87
C ILE A 406 10.16 -12.46 -19.42
N ASP A 407 9.21 -12.55 -20.34
CA ASP A 407 7.80 -12.38 -20.02
C ASP A 407 7.19 -13.69 -19.53
N ALA A 408 6.75 -13.72 -18.28
CA ALA A 408 6.06 -14.85 -17.65
C ALA A 408 4.58 -14.51 -17.44
N LEU A 409 3.69 -15.18 -18.17
CA LEU A 409 2.24 -15.04 -18.05
C LEU A 409 1.73 -16.00 -16.99
N ASN A 410 1.59 -15.53 -15.78
CA ASN A 410 1.19 -16.33 -14.63
C ASN A 410 -0.34 -16.52 -14.55
N LYS A 411 -0.78 -17.44 -13.71
CA LYS A 411 -2.18 -17.86 -13.53
C LYS A 411 -2.81 -18.46 -14.80
N CYS A 412 -1.99 -19.14 -15.63
CA CYS A 412 -2.47 -19.79 -16.86
C CYS A 412 -3.50 -20.91 -16.59
N ASP A 413 -3.54 -21.43 -15.36
CA ASP A 413 -4.56 -22.38 -14.88
C ASP A 413 -5.99 -21.79 -14.86
N LEU A 414 -6.11 -20.46 -14.84
CA LEU A 414 -7.38 -19.73 -14.89
C LEU A 414 -7.79 -19.33 -16.33
N LEU A 415 -6.90 -19.54 -17.31
CA LEU A 415 -7.15 -19.14 -18.70
C LEU A 415 -7.98 -20.21 -19.43
N SER A 416 -8.86 -19.74 -20.31
CA SER A 416 -9.50 -20.63 -21.27
C SER A 416 -8.47 -21.13 -22.31
N PRO A 417 -8.58 -22.37 -22.80
CA PRO A 417 -7.64 -22.94 -23.77
C PRO A 417 -7.49 -22.15 -25.08
N SER A 418 -8.43 -21.24 -25.37
CA SER A 418 -8.44 -20.36 -26.55
C SER A 418 -8.02 -18.92 -26.25
N ALA A 419 -7.50 -18.62 -25.06
CA ALA A 419 -7.06 -17.27 -24.72
C ALA A 419 -5.84 -16.89 -25.57
N ASP A 420 -5.90 -15.71 -26.20
CA ASP A 420 -4.75 -15.15 -26.91
C ASP A 420 -3.62 -14.89 -25.90
N VAL A 421 -2.61 -15.77 -25.96
CA VAL A 421 -1.39 -15.61 -25.18
C VAL A 421 -0.57 -14.50 -25.81
N LEU A 422 0.00 -13.62 -25.00
CA LEU A 422 0.92 -12.58 -25.46
C LEU A 422 2.06 -13.22 -26.27
N PRO A 423 2.32 -12.77 -27.51
CA PRO A 423 3.39 -13.33 -28.31
C PRO A 423 4.74 -13.27 -27.58
N GLY A 424 5.39 -14.41 -27.43
CA GLY A 424 6.70 -14.54 -26.78
C GLY A 424 6.66 -14.63 -25.24
N ALA A 425 5.49 -14.55 -24.62
CA ALA A 425 5.36 -14.77 -23.18
C ALA A 425 5.28 -16.27 -22.85
N LEU A 426 5.93 -16.69 -21.76
CA LEU A 426 5.87 -18.06 -21.25
C LEU A 426 4.63 -18.23 -20.36
N PRO A 427 3.69 -19.12 -20.71
CA PRO A 427 2.54 -19.42 -19.87
C PRO A 427 2.98 -20.25 -18.67
N ILE A 428 2.75 -19.73 -17.45
CA ILE A 428 3.10 -20.41 -16.21
C ILE A 428 1.93 -20.39 -15.22
N SER A 429 1.97 -21.29 -14.27
CA SER A 429 1.13 -21.23 -13.08
C SER A 429 1.99 -21.47 -11.83
N ALA A 430 2.21 -20.42 -11.07
CA ALA A 430 2.91 -20.50 -9.79
C ALA A 430 2.16 -21.38 -8.76
N ALA A 431 0.83 -21.47 -8.87
CA ALA A 431 -0.01 -22.28 -8.00
C ALA A 431 0.14 -23.79 -8.29
N THR A 432 0.04 -24.19 -9.56
CA THR A 432 0.08 -25.60 -9.96
C THR A 432 1.49 -26.11 -10.24
N GLY A 433 2.42 -25.23 -10.62
CA GLY A 433 3.77 -25.57 -11.04
C GLY A 433 3.93 -25.74 -12.56
N GLN A 434 2.87 -25.53 -13.34
CA GLN A 434 2.91 -25.64 -14.80
C GLN A 434 3.84 -24.57 -15.40
N GLY A 435 4.66 -24.95 -16.40
CA GLY A 435 5.53 -24.04 -17.16
C GLY A 435 6.76 -23.55 -16.40
N LEU A 436 7.03 -24.04 -15.18
CA LEU A 436 8.15 -23.56 -14.37
C LEU A 436 9.50 -24.10 -14.85
N ASP A 437 9.57 -25.30 -15.38
CA ASP A 437 10.80 -25.88 -15.92
C ASP A 437 11.23 -25.13 -17.19
N GLU A 438 10.25 -24.77 -18.04
CA GLU A 438 10.45 -23.93 -19.21
C GLU A 438 10.93 -22.52 -18.83
N LEU A 439 10.36 -21.93 -17.77
CA LEU A 439 10.80 -20.65 -17.25
C LEU A 439 12.25 -20.72 -16.73
N LEU A 440 12.61 -21.75 -15.97
CA LEU A 440 13.97 -21.92 -15.46
C LEU A 440 14.97 -22.10 -16.60
N THR A 441 14.57 -22.84 -17.64
CA THR A 441 15.40 -23.01 -18.85
C THR A 441 15.60 -21.68 -19.58
N ALA A 442 14.53 -20.89 -19.75
CA ALA A 442 14.61 -19.58 -20.38
C ALA A 442 15.49 -18.59 -19.58
N ILE A 443 15.43 -18.65 -18.24
CA ILE A 443 16.30 -17.86 -17.37
C ILE A 443 17.77 -18.26 -17.59
N GLU A 444 18.06 -19.56 -17.64
CA GLU A 444 19.43 -20.05 -17.85
C GLU A 444 19.92 -19.67 -19.23
N ASP A 445 19.11 -19.83 -20.28
CA ASP A 445 19.47 -19.42 -21.65
C ASP A 445 19.73 -17.90 -21.75
N ALA A 446 18.95 -17.08 -21.03
CA ALA A 446 19.16 -15.63 -20.99
C ALA A 446 20.44 -15.23 -20.25
N LEU A 447 20.79 -15.92 -19.17
CA LEU A 447 22.07 -15.74 -18.46
C LEU A 447 23.27 -16.20 -19.28
N ASP A 448 23.07 -17.22 -20.13
CA ASP A 448 24.08 -17.75 -21.00
C ASP A 448 24.24 -16.94 -22.30
N ALA A 449 23.30 -16.06 -22.60
CA ALA A 449 23.36 -15.20 -23.78
C ALA A 449 24.64 -14.34 -23.75
N GLY A 450 25.56 -14.59 -24.70
CA GLY A 450 26.86 -13.91 -24.76
C GLY A 450 28.01 -14.67 -24.08
N THR A 451 27.76 -15.84 -23.49
CA THR A 451 28.78 -16.72 -22.96
C THR A 451 29.10 -17.85 -23.95
N GLU A 452 30.34 -18.30 -23.96
CA GLU A 452 30.79 -19.46 -24.73
C GLU A 452 31.15 -20.61 -23.78
N GLU A 453 30.69 -21.81 -24.09
CA GLU A 453 31.11 -23.00 -23.37
C GLU A 453 32.33 -23.60 -24.05
N VAL A 454 33.40 -23.69 -23.29
CA VAL A 454 34.71 -24.16 -23.80
C VAL A 454 35.31 -25.19 -22.87
N SER A 455 36.02 -26.15 -23.47
CA SER A 455 36.89 -27.06 -22.73
C SER A 455 38.31 -26.52 -22.78
N LEU A 456 38.85 -26.14 -21.63
CA LEU A 456 40.21 -25.59 -21.51
C LEU A 456 41.10 -26.53 -20.73
N LEU A 457 42.31 -26.78 -21.27
CA LEU A 457 43.40 -27.38 -20.52
C LEU A 457 44.22 -26.27 -19.87
N VAL A 458 44.32 -26.27 -18.55
CA VAL A 458 45.23 -25.41 -17.80
C VAL A 458 46.46 -26.22 -17.36
N PRO A 459 47.65 -25.98 -17.95
CA PRO A 459 48.85 -26.69 -17.56
C PRO A 459 49.19 -26.52 -16.08
N PHE A 460 49.78 -27.52 -15.44
CA PHE A 460 50.16 -27.45 -14.01
C PHE A 460 51.08 -26.26 -13.69
N ALA A 461 51.94 -25.85 -14.64
CA ALA A 461 52.76 -24.65 -14.51
C ALA A 461 51.95 -23.35 -14.30
N ARG A 462 50.67 -23.36 -14.68
CA ARG A 462 49.73 -22.24 -14.56
C ARG A 462 48.53 -22.56 -13.66
N TYR A 463 48.70 -23.49 -12.72
CA TYR A 463 47.61 -23.98 -11.87
C TYR A 463 46.82 -22.85 -11.16
N ALA A 464 47.53 -21.76 -10.75
CA ALA A 464 46.89 -20.58 -10.16
C ALA A 464 45.81 -19.93 -11.09
N LEU A 465 45.88 -20.17 -12.41
CA LEU A 465 44.85 -19.69 -13.35
C LEU A 465 43.51 -20.37 -13.12
N THR A 466 43.47 -21.62 -12.62
CA THR A 466 42.19 -22.31 -12.32
C THR A 466 41.34 -21.57 -11.32
N ASP A 467 41.93 -20.93 -10.31
CA ASP A 467 41.23 -20.17 -9.32
C ASP A 467 40.70 -18.81 -9.87
N LYS A 468 41.45 -18.21 -10.81
CA LYS A 468 41.01 -17.04 -11.55
C LYS A 468 39.84 -17.37 -12.48
N LEU A 469 39.93 -18.47 -13.24
CA LEU A 469 38.87 -18.89 -14.15
C LEU A 469 37.56 -19.20 -13.41
N ARG A 470 37.63 -19.76 -12.19
CA ARG A 470 36.44 -19.94 -11.34
C ARG A 470 35.74 -18.65 -10.94
N ARG A 471 36.45 -17.53 -10.92
CA ARG A 471 35.90 -16.21 -10.63
C ARG A 471 35.35 -15.50 -11.86
N LEU A 472 35.83 -15.89 -13.05
CA LEU A 472 35.50 -15.26 -14.33
C LEU A 472 34.42 -16.00 -15.12
N GLY A 473 33.93 -17.14 -14.60
CA GLY A 473 32.91 -17.96 -15.25
C GLY A 473 32.59 -19.23 -14.47
N SER A 474 31.64 -19.99 -14.98
CA SER A 474 31.12 -21.21 -14.35
C SER A 474 31.89 -22.44 -14.79
N VAL A 475 32.40 -23.24 -13.84
CA VAL A 475 33.09 -24.50 -14.09
C VAL A 475 32.15 -25.68 -13.86
N PHE A 476 31.77 -26.40 -14.92
CA PHE A 476 30.83 -27.54 -14.86
C PHE A 476 31.52 -28.88 -14.61
N ARG A 477 32.71 -29.07 -15.15
CA ARG A 477 33.45 -30.31 -15.02
C ARG A 477 34.94 -30.03 -14.85
N ARG A 478 35.56 -30.81 -13.97
CA ARG A 478 36.99 -30.75 -13.75
C ARG A 478 37.57 -32.18 -13.92
N ASN A 479 38.56 -32.31 -14.76
CA ASN A 479 39.34 -33.53 -14.90
C ASN A 479 40.81 -33.17 -14.78
N THR A 480 41.64 -34.10 -14.33
CA THR A 480 43.07 -33.84 -14.08
C THR A 480 43.91 -34.89 -14.80
N PRO A 481 44.10 -34.74 -16.14
CA PRO A 481 45.05 -35.57 -16.88
C PRO A 481 46.51 -35.24 -16.50
N PRO A 482 47.50 -36.04 -16.93
CA PRO A 482 48.92 -35.82 -16.58
C PRO A 482 49.48 -34.46 -17.01
N GLU A 483 48.90 -33.83 -18.03
CA GLU A 483 49.37 -32.58 -18.64
C GLU A 483 48.86 -31.31 -17.94
N GLY A 484 47.78 -31.41 -17.11
CA GLY A 484 47.21 -30.27 -16.47
C GLY A 484 45.81 -30.51 -15.89
N VAL A 485 45.03 -29.46 -15.77
CA VAL A 485 43.64 -29.52 -15.35
C VAL A 485 42.74 -29.15 -16.54
N VAL A 486 41.89 -30.07 -16.95
CA VAL A 486 40.85 -29.81 -17.95
C VAL A 486 39.63 -29.29 -17.25
N LEU A 487 39.17 -28.10 -17.66
CA LEU A 487 37.98 -27.44 -17.16
C LEU A 487 36.96 -27.33 -18.31
N ARG A 488 35.75 -27.85 -18.13
CA ARG A 488 34.61 -27.46 -18.93
C ARG A 488 34.08 -26.19 -18.30
N TRP A 489 34.19 -25.08 -19.00
CA TRP A 489 34.04 -23.74 -18.46
C TRP A 489 33.21 -22.90 -19.38
N ARG A 490 32.26 -22.14 -18.78
CA ARG A 490 31.41 -21.22 -19.51
C ARG A 490 31.73 -19.81 -19.03
N ALA A 491 32.03 -18.92 -19.96
CA ALA A 491 32.36 -17.52 -19.68
C ALA A 491 32.13 -16.65 -20.91
N GLU A 492 32.08 -15.34 -20.66
CA GLU A 492 32.09 -14.36 -21.74
C GLU A 492 33.28 -14.52 -22.65
N LYS A 493 33.11 -14.24 -23.92
CA LYS A 493 34.17 -14.35 -24.92
C LYS A 493 35.46 -13.62 -24.53
N ALA A 494 35.33 -12.42 -23.92
CA ALA A 494 36.45 -11.64 -23.44
C ALA A 494 37.26 -12.40 -22.36
N ASN A 495 36.61 -13.16 -21.51
CA ASN A 495 37.20 -13.97 -20.46
C ASN A 495 37.85 -15.26 -21.06
N VAL A 496 37.22 -15.81 -22.10
CA VAL A 496 37.83 -16.93 -22.86
C VAL A 496 39.12 -16.47 -23.52
N ASP A 497 39.12 -15.33 -24.20
CA ASP A 497 40.33 -14.74 -24.80
C ASP A 497 41.39 -14.42 -23.74
N TYR A 498 41.00 -13.97 -22.56
CA TYR A 498 41.90 -13.76 -21.42
C TYR A 498 42.55 -15.06 -20.98
N ALA A 499 41.76 -16.14 -20.80
CA ALA A 499 42.26 -17.46 -20.39
C ALA A 499 43.31 -18.01 -21.37
N LEU A 500 43.05 -17.85 -22.66
CA LEU A 500 43.97 -18.27 -23.73
C LEU A 500 45.28 -17.48 -23.71
N ARG A 501 45.21 -16.15 -23.48
CA ARG A 501 46.42 -15.29 -23.34
C ARG A 501 47.26 -15.65 -22.11
N GLU A 502 46.62 -16.06 -21.04
CA GLU A 502 47.28 -16.46 -19.78
C GLU A 502 47.87 -17.90 -19.84
N GLY A 503 47.70 -18.60 -20.97
CA GLY A 503 48.33 -19.90 -21.22
C GLY A 503 47.43 -21.10 -21.00
N ALA A 504 46.12 -20.95 -20.96
CA ALA A 504 45.19 -22.05 -21.12
C ALA A 504 45.15 -22.48 -22.60
N VAL A 505 44.94 -23.78 -22.86
CA VAL A 505 44.82 -24.32 -24.19
C VAL A 505 43.40 -24.74 -24.46
N LEU A 506 42.79 -24.21 -25.54
CA LEU A 506 41.45 -24.56 -25.97
C LEU A 506 41.45 -26.00 -26.52
N LEU A 507 40.67 -26.89 -25.96
CA LEU A 507 40.50 -28.26 -26.44
C LEU A 507 39.31 -28.40 -27.37
N GLU A 508 38.15 -27.85 -26.98
CA GLU A 508 36.92 -27.89 -27.77
C GLU A 508 36.09 -26.62 -27.49
N THR A 509 35.36 -26.14 -28.51
CA THR A 509 34.35 -25.13 -28.40
C THR A 509 33.03 -25.79 -28.78
N GLU A 510 32.11 -25.98 -27.81
CA GLU A 510 30.75 -26.38 -28.14
C GLU A 510 29.98 -25.12 -28.53
N ARG A 511 29.66 -24.97 -29.82
CA ARG A 511 28.67 -23.98 -30.27
C ARG A 511 27.29 -24.62 -30.16
N LYS A 512 26.42 -24.03 -29.35
CA LYS A 512 24.97 -24.32 -29.43
C LYS A 512 24.37 -23.77 -30.70
#